data_84cfd06615cf6543dded6eb7cd58e569
#
_entry.id   84cfd06615cf6543dded6eb7cd58e569
#
_cell.length_a   1.000
_cell.length_b   1.000
_cell.length_c   1.000
_cell.angle_alpha   90.00
_cell.angle_beta   90.00
_cell.angle_gamma   90.00
#
_symmetry.space_group_name_H-M   'P 1'
#
loop_
_entity.id
_entity.type
_entity.pdbx_description
1 polymer ?
#
loop_
_entity_poly.entity_id
_entity_poly.type
_entity_poly.pdbx_seq_one_letter_code
_entity_poly.pdbx_strand_id
1 'polypeptide(L)'
;RGRTMASTSSANASVSTCAHVTLVQGARMGQGLELARQMLERDGEIFSGRAEGGVVVATCRDPSRAEGLDALAAKHGARLRVLRVDATDEESIIAAAKTVAEEYGRLDFMANVSAVLSTESMRPETSIARCEAENMMLAYRTNAVGPTMMMKHFSPLMLKTAGAYASEGKSGTPVIANWSARVSSIGDNGLGGWHSYRASKTALNQLTRNAAIEFARKKTPIVAMCVHPGTVDTKLSEPFKKNVPPEKLFTSEYSIRRLLEVIGSATVEEHSGNLYDYAGEKIHW
;
A
#
# COMPACT_ATOMS: atom_id res chain seq x y z
N ARG A 1 37.67 28.10 42.81
CA ARG A 1 37.74 27.78 41.38
C ARG A 1 36.57 26.87 41.05
N GLY A 2 35.47 27.48 40.59
CA GLY A 2 34.27 26.80 40.17
C GLY A 2 34.47 26.20 38.78
N ARG A 3 34.12 24.94 38.59
CA ARG A 3 33.92 24.31 37.29
C ARG A 3 32.43 24.33 36.94
N THR A 4 32.08 25.18 36.00
CA THR A 4 30.77 25.24 35.38
C THR A 4 30.57 23.97 34.54
N MET A 5 29.59 23.13 34.90
CA MET A 5 29.15 22.04 34.03
C MET A 5 28.31 22.63 32.90
N ALA A 6 28.78 22.44 31.70
CA ALA A 6 27.98 22.71 30.49
C ALA A 6 26.85 21.72 30.39
N SER A 7 25.60 22.20 30.43
CA SER A 7 24.41 21.44 30.12
C SER A 7 24.41 21.15 28.63
N THR A 8 24.53 19.88 28.27
CA THR A 8 24.24 19.42 26.92
C THR A 8 22.75 19.49 26.67
N SER A 9 22.31 20.53 26.01
CA SER A 9 20.99 20.65 25.43
C SER A 9 20.81 19.54 24.41
N SER A 10 20.04 18.52 24.73
CA SER A 10 19.52 17.57 23.75
C SER A 10 18.62 18.35 22.79
N ALA A 11 19.09 18.49 21.55
CA ALA A 11 18.28 19.01 20.47
C ALA A 11 17.07 18.07 20.29
N ASN A 12 15.91 18.45 20.82
CA ASN A 12 14.62 17.94 20.39
C ASN A 12 14.49 18.34 18.92
N ALA A 13 14.78 17.39 18.01
CA ALA A 13 14.42 17.53 16.62
C ALA A 13 12.90 17.74 16.57
N SER A 14 12.47 18.92 16.18
CA SER A 14 11.05 19.23 15.97
C SER A 14 10.52 18.18 14.99
N VAL A 15 9.54 17.37 15.43
CA VAL A 15 8.75 16.50 14.57
C VAL A 15 8.25 17.39 13.44
N SER A 16 8.68 17.09 12.21
CA SER A 16 8.30 17.87 11.03
C SER A 16 6.78 17.91 10.96
N THR A 17 6.21 19.11 10.98
CA THR A 17 4.76 19.32 10.81
C THR A 17 4.38 19.14 9.35
N CYS A 18 4.68 17.94 8.77
CA CYS A 18 4.26 17.63 7.40
C CYS A 18 2.73 17.54 7.33
N ALA A 19 2.17 18.00 6.22
CA ALA A 19 0.74 18.10 6.03
C ALA A 19 0.06 16.73 6.08
N HIS A 20 0.67 15.70 5.50
CA HIS A 20 0.26 14.29 5.57
C HIS A 20 1.41 13.36 5.19
N VAL A 21 1.28 12.08 5.54
CA VAL A 21 2.25 11.03 5.23
C VAL A 21 1.57 9.88 4.49
N THR A 22 2.11 9.57 3.32
CA THR A 22 1.72 8.41 2.51
C THR A 22 2.82 7.36 2.55
N LEU A 23 2.46 6.09 2.76
CA LEU A 23 3.37 4.97 2.65
C LEU A 23 2.99 4.09 1.46
N VAL A 24 3.96 3.84 0.56
CA VAL A 24 3.79 2.96 -0.60
C VAL A 24 4.71 1.76 -0.47
N GLN A 25 4.14 0.61 -0.13
CA GLN A 25 4.87 -0.65 -0.06
C GLN A 25 4.98 -1.26 -1.45
N GLY A 26 6.22 -1.55 -1.91
CA GLY A 26 6.48 -2.09 -3.24
C GLY A 26 6.68 -1.02 -4.32
N ALA A 27 7.31 0.10 -3.98
CA ALA A 27 7.44 1.29 -4.82
C ALA A 27 8.60 1.24 -5.84
N ARG A 28 9.39 0.15 -5.94
CA ARG A 28 10.58 0.12 -6.81
C ARG A 28 10.26 0.33 -8.30
N MET A 29 9.12 -0.16 -8.77
CA MET A 29 8.74 -0.14 -10.19
C MET A 29 7.22 -0.25 -10.38
N GLY A 30 6.76 -0.10 -11.63
CA GLY A 30 5.36 -0.32 -12.03
C GLY A 30 4.38 0.55 -11.24
N GLN A 31 3.28 -0.05 -10.82
CA GLN A 31 2.21 0.71 -10.14
C GLN A 31 2.65 1.36 -8.83
N GLY A 32 3.53 0.72 -8.05
CA GLY A 32 4.02 1.31 -6.80
C GLY A 32 4.89 2.54 -7.01
N LEU A 33 5.77 2.52 -8.03
CA LEU A 33 6.56 3.69 -8.40
C LEU A 33 5.67 4.82 -8.92
N GLU A 34 4.72 4.48 -9.78
CA GLU A 34 3.77 5.45 -10.33
C GLU A 34 2.87 6.06 -9.26
N LEU A 35 2.42 5.25 -8.29
CA LEU A 35 1.68 5.75 -7.13
C LEU A 35 2.51 6.76 -6.33
N ALA A 36 3.77 6.43 -6.03
CA ALA A 36 4.67 7.36 -5.34
C ALA A 36 4.84 8.67 -6.13
N ARG A 37 4.99 8.60 -7.46
CA ARG A 37 5.09 9.78 -8.32
C ARG A 37 3.84 10.64 -8.25
N GLN A 38 2.65 10.07 -8.45
CA GLN A 38 1.39 10.82 -8.43
C GLN A 38 1.10 11.43 -7.05
N MET A 39 1.42 10.72 -5.95
CA MET A 39 1.29 11.26 -4.61
C MET A 39 2.21 12.45 -4.35
N LEU A 40 3.40 12.49 -4.95
CA LEU A 40 4.33 13.63 -4.85
C LEU A 40 3.90 14.82 -5.73
N GLU A 41 3.28 14.55 -6.88
CA GLU A 41 2.92 15.58 -7.87
C GLU A 41 1.52 16.14 -7.71
N ARG A 42 0.56 15.34 -7.20
CA ARG A 42 -0.87 15.68 -7.10
C ARG A 42 -1.35 15.77 -5.65
N ASP A 43 -0.48 16.10 -4.75
CA ASP A 43 -0.62 16.03 -3.31
C ASP A 43 -1.96 16.58 -2.77
N GLY A 44 -2.30 17.82 -3.04
CA GLY A 44 -3.53 18.44 -2.54
C GLY A 44 -4.84 18.02 -3.25
N GLU A 45 -4.75 17.31 -4.38
CA GLU A 45 -5.90 16.95 -5.20
C GLU A 45 -6.59 15.65 -4.77
N ILE A 46 -5.82 14.71 -4.17
CA ILE A 46 -6.28 13.33 -3.95
C ILE A 46 -7.13 13.21 -2.70
N PHE A 47 -6.70 13.84 -1.63
CA PHE A 47 -7.40 13.82 -0.36
C PHE A 47 -7.88 15.22 -0.01
N SER A 48 -9.14 15.51 -0.27
CA SER A 48 -9.75 16.82 -0.01
C SER A 48 -9.58 17.25 1.45
N GLY A 49 -9.21 18.52 1.65
CA GLY A 49 -9.00 19.10 2.98
C GLY A 49 -7.63 18.81 3.61
N ARG A 50 -6.72 18.14 2.93
CA ARG A 50 -5.32 18.00 3.35
C ARG A 50 -4.48 19.14 2.78
N ALA A 51 -3.56 19.68 3.57
CA ALA A 51 -2.67 20.73 3.13
C ALA A 51 -1.63 20.20 2.15
N GLU A 52 -1.14 21.05 1.24
CA GLU A 52 -0.03 20.73 0.35
C GLU A 52 1.28 20.45 1.14
N GLY A 53 2.22 19.75 0.53
CA GLY A 53 3.52 19.47 1.15
C GLY A 53 3.61 18.14 1.89
N GLY A 54 2.80 17.15 1.50
CA GLY A 54 2.87 15.80 2.05
C GLY A 54 4.16 15.06 1.71
N VAL A 55 4.49 14.08 2.55
CA VAL A 55 5.65 13.20 2.41
C VAL A 55 5.20 11.83 1.91
N VAL A 56 5.97 11.28 0.99
CA VAL A 56 5.83 9.90 0.51
C VAL A 56 6.97 9.05 1.07
N VAL A 57 6.62 8.04 1.85
CA VAL A 57 7.52 6.97 2.28
C VAL A 57 7.39 5.82 1.28
N ALA A 58 8.33 5.74 0.34
CA ALA A 58 8.39 4.68 -0.66
C ALA A 58 9.23 3.52 -0.13
N THR A 59 8.72 2.29 -0.20
CA THR A 59 9.47 1.14 0.30
C THR A 59 9.74 0.10 -0.77
N CYS A 60 10.89 -0.56 -0.67
CA CYS A 60 11.27 -1.68 -1.54
C CYS A 60 12.27 -2.60 -0.82
N ARG A 61 12.46 -3.82 -1.35
CA ARG A 61 13.37 -4.80 -0.78
C ARG A 61 14.83 -4.39 -0.82
N ASP A 62 15.21 -3.71 -1.88
CA ASP A 62 16.58 -3.26 -2.12
C ASP A 62 16.57 -1.82 -2.65
N PRO A 63 16.74 -0.83 -1.77
CA PRO A 63 16.82 0.58 -2.17
C PRO A 63 17.98 0.89 -3.11
N SER A 64 19.11 0.17 -3.02
CA SER A 64 20.29 0.41 -3.87
C SER A 64 20.06 0.10 -5.36
N ARG A 65 18.95 -0.55 -5.68
CA ARG A 65 18.55 -0.94 -7.04
C ARG A 65 17.24 -0.29 -7.46
N ALA A 66 16.95 0.91 -6.98
CA ALA A 66 15.67 1.60 -7.14
C ALA A 66 15.80 2.90 -7.96
N GLU A 67 16.44 2.84 -9.13
CA GLU A 67 16.73 3.98 -10.00
C GLU A 67 15.52 4.92 -10.21
N GLY A 68 14.30 4.38 -10.34
CA GLY A 68 13.09 5.19 -10.46
C GLY A 68 12.80 6.00 -9.19
N LEU A 69 13.11 5.46 -8.00
CA LEU A 69 12.98 6.20 -6.75
C LEU A 69 14.09 7.22 -6.58
N ASP A 70 15.30 6.94 -7.07
CA ASP A 70 16.42 7.89 -7.05
C ASP A 70 16.09 9.11 -7.91
N ALA A 71 15.48 8.91 -9.09
CA ALA A 71 15.01 9.98 -9.96
C ALA A 71 13.92 10.84 -9.29
N LEU A 72 12.97 10.21 -8.59
CA LEU A 72 11.95 10.93 -7.82
C LEU A 72 12.56 11.69 -6.64
N ALA A 73 13.54 11.11 -5.94
CA ALA A 73 14.25 11.76 -4.84
C ALA A 73 15.01 13.00 -5.31
N ALA A 74 15.66 12.92 -6.47
CA ALA A 74 16.35 14.08 -7.08
C ALA A 74 15.36 15.21 -7.41
N LYS A 75 14.13 14.91 -7.82
CA LYS A 75 13.11 15.89 -8.18
C LYS A 75 12.39 16.48 -6.97
N HIS A 76 12.08 15.67 -5.96
CA HIS A 76 11.18 16.04 -4.86
C HIS A 76 11.87 16.22 -3.50
N GLY A 77 13.17 15.90 -3.41
CA GLY A 77 14.01 16.13 -2.23
C GLY A 77 13.44 15.48 -0.96
N ALA A 78 13.33 16.27 0.08
CA ALA A 78 12.86 15.81 1.41
C ALA A 78 11.41 15.29 1.44
N ARG A 79 10.63 15.50 0.39
CA ARG A 79 9.27 14.95 0.28
C ARG A 79 9.22 13.46 -0.06
N LEU A 80 10.32 12.85 -0.44
CA LEU A 80 10.44 11.41 -0.66
C LEU A 80 11.42 10.78 0.32
N ARG A 81 10.95 9.84 1.11
CA ARG A 81 11.74 8.99 1.99
C ARG A 81 11.74 7.56 1.46
N VAL A 82 12.91 6.99 1.18
CA VAL A 82 13.01 5.60 0.74
C VAL A 82 13.47 4.72 1.91
N LEU A 83 12.72 3.64 2.19
CA LEU A 83 13.04 2.68 3.25
C LEU A 83 13.10 1.26 2.69
N ARG A 84 13.92 0.41 3.32
CA ARG A 84 13.94 -1.03 3.04
C ARG A 84 12.74 -1.70 3.71
N VAL A 85 11.90 -2.39 2.92
CA VAL A 85 10.86 -3.31 3.40
C VAL A 85 10.78 -4.51 2.45
N ASP A 86 10.94 -5.70 2.99
CA ASP A 86 10.54 -6.94 2.37
C ASP A 86 9.24 -7.42 3.00
N ALA A 87 8.19 -7.62 2.19
CA ALA A 87 6.89 -8.08 2.66
C ALA A 87 6.93 -9.49 3.34
N THR A 88 8.01 -10.24 3.14
CA THR A 88 8.23 -11.57 3.74
C THR A 88 9.15 -11.54 4.96
N ASP A 89 9.65 -10.37 5.35
CA ASP A 89 10.56 -10.11 6.47
C ASP A 89 9.91 -9.12 7.45
N GLU A 90 9.27 -9.66 8.51
CA GLU A 90 8.56 -8.87 9.50
C GLU A 90 9.48 -7.87 10.23
N GLU A 91 10.74 -8.22 10.47
CA GLU A 91 11.71 -7.33 11.13
C GLU A 91 11.96 -6.05 10.30
N SER A 92 12.00 -6.19 8.97
CA SER A 92 12.12 -5.02 8.08
C SER A 92 10.89 -4.11 8.16
N ILE A 93 9.70 -4.68 8.35
CA ILE A 93 8.46 -3.95 8.53
C ILE A 93 8.44 -3.20 9.86
N ILE A 94 8.86 -3.87 10.95
CA ILE A 94 8.99 -3.28 12.29
C ILE A 94 9.94 -2.08 12.26
N ALA A 95 11.12 -2.26 11.66
CA ALA A 95 12.12 -1.19 11.54
C ALA A 95 11.57 0.02 10.77
N ALA A 96 10.88 -0.22 9.66
CA ALA A 96 10.26 0.85 8.87
C ALA A 96 9.15 1.56 9.65
N ALA A 97 8.29 0.82 10.35
CA ALA A 97 7.22 1.40 11.16
C ALA A 97 7.77 2.29 12.30
N LYS A 98 8.83 1.85 12.94
CA LYS A 98 9.55 2.64 13.94
C LYS A 98 10.09 3.94 13.34
N THR A 99 10.79 3.85 12.20
CA THR A 99 11.34 5.03 11.51
C THR A 99 10.24 6.04 11.16
N VAL A 100 9.12 5.57 10.57
CA VAL A 100 8.01 6.46 10.21
C VAL A 100 7.37 7.11 11.45
N ALA A 101 7.26 6.36 12.55
CA ALA A 101 6.73 6.89 13.80
C ALA A 101 7.64 7.96 14.41
N GLU A 102 8.97 7.76 14.37
CA GLU A 102 9.97 8.69 14.91
C GLU A 102 10.13 9.94 14.03
N GLU A 103 10.18 9.78 12.69
CA GLU A 103 10.40 10.90 11.78
C GLU A 103 9.14 11.77 11.59
N TYR A 104 7.93 11.16 11.56
CA TYR A 104 6.70 11.86 11.16
C TYR A 104 5.60 11.84 12.21
N GLY A 105 5.54 10.84 13.08
CA GLY A 105 4.53 10.71 14.13
C GLY A 105 3.09 10.50 13.63
N ARG A 106 2.88 10.32 12.32
CA ARG A 106 1.58 10.14 11.66
C ARG A 106 1.68 9.26 10.42
N LEU A 107 0.55 8.68 10.00
CA LEU A 107 0.40 8.01 8.72
C LEU A 107 -1.06 8.14 8.26
N ASP A 108 -1.26 8.72 7.09
CA ASP A 108 -2.58 9.08 6.56
C ASP A 108 -3.07 8.13 5.48
N PHE A 109 -2.14 7.61 4.69
CA PHE A 109 -2.45 6.65 3.64
C PHE A 109 -1.37 5.58 3.58
N MET A 110 -1.79 4.31 3.54
CA MET A 110 -0.91 3.17 3.32
C MET A 110 -1.40 2.34 2.15
N ALA A 111 -0.54 2.16 1.16
CA ALA A 111 -0.78 1.32 -0.01
C ALA A 111 0.13 0.09 0.00
N ASN A 112 -0.45 -1.11 0.06
CA ASN A 112 0.25 -2.38 -0.11
C ASN A 112 0.15 -2.83 -1.56
N VAL A 113 1.15 -2.50 -2.37
CA VAL A 113 1.12 -2.65 -3.84
C VAL A 113 1.86 -3.90 -4.30
N SER A 114 2.89 -4.34 -3.58
CA SER A 114 3.69 -5.49 -4.04
C SER A 114 2.89 -6.78 -4.10
N ALA A 115 3.16 -7.55 -5.14
CA ALA A 115 2.60 -8.89 -5.29
C ALA A 115 3.55 -9.78 -6.10
N VAL A 116 3.38 -11.10 -5.95
CA VAL A 116 4.01 -12.11 -6.77
C VAL A 116 2.94 -12.94 -7.48
N LEU A 117 3.09 -13.13 -8.79
CA LEU A 117 2.31 -14.01 -9.66
C LEU A 117 3.24 -15.02 -10.32
N SER A 118 4.45 -14.58 -10.65
CA SER A 118 5.49 -15.42 -11.27
C SER A 118 6.87 -14.98 -10.80
N THR A 119 7.81 -15.92 -10.81
CA THR A 119 9.24 -15.70 -10.60
C THR A 119 10.02 -16.41 -11.72
N GLU A 120 11.32 -16.49 -11.62
CA GLU A 120 12.13 -17.29 -12.54
C GLU A 120 11.74 -18.78 -12.50
N SER A 121 11.43 -19.29 -11.29
CA SER A 121 11.06 -20.69 -11.03
C SER A 121 9.55 -20.95 -10.94
N MET A 122 8.73 -19.92 -10.73
CA MET A 122 7.28 -20.05 -10.54
C MET A 122 6.53 -19.46 -11.72
N ARG A 123 5.59 -20.21 -12.29
CA ARG A 123 4.63 -19.76 -13.31
C ARG A 123 3.20 -19.89 -12.79
N PRO A 124 2.26 -19.03 -13.24
CA PRO A 124 0.86 -19.19 -12.89
C PRO A 124 0.34 -20.56 -13.33
N GLU A 125 -0.25 -21.31 -12.41
CA GLU A 125 -0.70 -22.69 -12.65
C GLU A 125 -1.93 -22.72 -13.56
N THR A 126 -1.90 -23.56 -14.57
CA THR A 126 -3.01 -23.80 -15.51
C THR A 126 -3.87 -24.99 -15.11
N SER A 127 -3.43 -25.81 -14.16
CA SER A 127 -4.17 -26.96 -13.61
C SER A 127 -3.74 -27.26 -12.18
N ILE A 128 -4.60 -27.97 -11.43
CA ILE A 128 -4.32 -28.40 -10.05
C ILE A 128 -3.06 -29.28 -9.98
N ALA A 129 -2.80 -30.08 -10.99
CA ALA A 129 -1.64 -30.97 -11.06
C ALA A 129 -0.29 -30.23 -11.13
N ARG A 130 -0.32 -28.92 -11.39
CA ARG A 130 0.88 -28.06 -11.42
C ARG A 130 1.08 -27.23 -10.16
N CYS A 131 0.24 -27.44 -9.16
CA CYS A 131 0.40 -26.76 -7.87
C CYS A 131 1.58 -27.33 -7.10
N GLU A 132 2.43 -26.45 -6.62
CA GLU A 132 3.58 -26.78 -5.77
C GLU A 132 3.44 -26.04 -4.45
N ALA A 133 3.57 -26.76 -3.33
CA ALA A 133 3.36 -26.18 -2.01
C ALA A 133 4.26 -24.95 -1.74
N GLU A 134 5.52 -25.00 -2.16
CA GLU A 134 6.49 -23.91 -1.98
C GLU A 134 6.06 -22.64 -2.74
N ASN A 135 5.55 -22.80 -3.98
CA ASN A 135 5.04 -21.68 -4.77
C ASN A 135 3.77 -21.08 -4.17
N MET A 136 2.88 -21.95 -3.66
CA MET A 136 1.68 -21.50 -2.94
C MET A 136 2.06 -20.73 -1.67
N MET A 137 3.00 -21.24 -0.88
CA MET A 137 3.47 -20.55 0.32
C MET A 137 4.17 -19.23 0.01
N LEU A 138 4.97 -19.15 -1.05
CA LEU A 138 5.57 -17.89 -1.48
C LEU A 138 4.50 -16.86 -1.86
N ALA A 139 3.50 -17.26 -2.66
CA ALA A 139 2.39 -16.38 -3.03
C ALA A 139 1.61 -15.93 -1.79
N TYR A 140 1.30 -16.84 -0.88
CA TYR A 140 0.59 -16.53 0.35
C TYR A 140 1.37 -15.59 1.26
N ARG A 141 2.65 -15.87 1.50
CA ARG A 141 3.53 -15.01 2.33
C ARG A 141 3.64 -13.60 1.76
N THR A 142 3.84 -13.48 0.45
CA THR A 142 4.03 -12.17 -0.19
C THR A 142 2.72 -11.39 -0.32
N ASN A 143 1.64 -12.05 -0.81
CA ASN A 143 0.43 -11.36 -1.23
C ASN A 143 -0.60 -11.19 -0.11
N ALA A 144 -0.53 -11.99 0.97
CA ALA A 144 -1.49 -11.96 2.06
C ALA A 144 -0.84 -11.67 3.42
N VAL A 145 0.15 -12.46 3.84
CA VAL A 145 0.81 -12.27 5.14
C VAL A 145 1.54 -10.93 5.21
N GLY A 146 2.33 -10.60 4.18
CA GLY A 146 3.07 -9.33 4.12
C GLY A 146 2.19 -8.11 4.33
N PRO A 147 1.14 -7.88 3.51
CA PRO A 147 0.17 -6.81 3.74
C PRO A 147 -0.47 -6.83 5.13
N THR A 148 -0.72 -8.02 5.69
CA THR A 148 -1.25 -8.15 7.05
C THR A 148 -0.25 -7.66 8.10
N MET A 149 1.03 -8.00 7.96
CA MET A 149 2.09 -7.49 8.84
C MET A 149 2.26 -5.97 8.68
N MET A 150 2.13 -5.44 7.47
CA MET A 150 2.08 -3.99 7.27
C MET A 150 0.89 -3.36 8.04
N MET A 151 -0.31 -3.92 7.93
CA MET A 151 -1.47 -3.45 8.70
C MET A 151 -1.21 -3.54 10.21
N LYS A 152 -0.65 -4.65 10.70
CA LYS A 152 -0.34 -4.85 12.13
C LYS A 152 0.56 -3.75 12.69
N HIS A 153 1.67 -3.45 12.01
CA HIS A 153 2.70 -2.57 12.55
C HIS A 153 2.45 -1.07 12.27
N PHE A 154 1.68 -0.74 11.24
CA PHE A 154 1.40 0.66 10.89
C PHE A 154 0.03 1.17 11.36
N SER A 155 -0.96 0.29 11.63
CA SER A 155 -2.28 0.74 12.11
C SER A 155 -2.24 1.51 13.43
N PRO A 156 -1.36 1.25 14.41
CA PRO A 156 -1.26 2.09 15.61
C PRO A 156 -0.94 3.55 15.30
N LEU A 157 -0.09 3.79 14.29
CA LEU A 157 0.24 5.14 13.86
C LEU A 157 -0.92 5.82 13.13
N MET A 158 -1.66 5.06 12.31
CA MET A 158 -2.87 5.54 11.64
C MET A 158 -3.99 5.87 12.63
N LEU A 159 -4.11 5.10 13.72
CA LEU A 159 -5.01 5.38 14.84
C LEU A 159 -4.72 6.73 15.49
N LYS A 160 -3.43 7.01 15.76
CA LYS A 160 -2.98 8.29 16.29
C LYS A 160 -3.34 9.44 15.35
N THR A 161 -3.15 9.23 14.04
CA THR A 161 -3.52 10.21 13.01
C THR A 161 -5.03 10.48 12.99
N ALA A 162 -5.86 9.43 13.04
CA ALA A 162 -7.32 9.58 13.12
C ALA A 162 -7.77 10.36 14.35
N GLY A 163 -7.16 10.10 15.51
CA GLY A 163 -7.40 10.84 16.74
C GLY A 163 -7.03 12.31 16.63
N ALA A 164 -5.93 12.63 15.96
CA ALA A 164 -5.51 14.01 15.72
C ALA A 164 -6.51 14.76 14.82
N TYR A 165 -7.01 14.16 13.75
CA TYR A 165 -8.06 14.76 12.92
C TYR A 165 -9.31 15.09 13.73
N ALA A 166 -9.79 14.15 14.55
CA ALA A 166 -10.97 14.36 15.38
C ALA A 166 -10.77 15.50 16.40
N SER A 167 -9.61 15.59 17.04
CA SER A 167 -9.30 16.64 18.03
C SER A 167 -9.13 18.02 17.42
N GLU A 168 -8.66 18.09 16.17
CA GLU A 168 -8.45 19.34 15.44
C GLU A 168 -9.70 19.80 14.66
N GLY A 169 -10.81 19.05 14.71
CA GLY A 169 -12.03 19.32 13.94
C GLY A 169 -11.81 19.25 12.42
N LYS A 170 -10.75 18.54 11.99
CA LYS A 170 -10.45 18.33 10.57
C LYS A 170 -11.20 17.12 10.02
N SER A 171 -11.73 17.26 8.83
CA SER A 171 -12.22 16.11 8.07
C SER A 171 -11.03 15.31 7.53
N GLY A 172 -11.08 14.00 7.70
CA GLY A 172 -10.07 13.10 7.17
C GLY A 172 -10.10 11.75 7.88
N THR A 173 -10.06 10.70 7.09
CA THR A 173 -9.98 9.31 7.59
C THR A 173 -8.74 8.69 7.00
N PRO A 174 -7.85 8.10 7.81
CA PRO A 174 -6.73 7.33 7.29
C PRO A 174 -7.21 6.15 6.45
N VAL A 175 -6.50 5.86 5.35
CA VAL A 175 -6.89 4.81 4.41
C VAL A 175 -5.78 3.77 4.27
N ILE A 176 -6.14 2.51 4.36
CA ILE A 176 -5.33 1.35 3.98
C ILE A 176 -5.91 0.78 2.69
N ALA A 177 -5.14 0.81 1.62
CA ALA A 177 -5.51 0.20 0.35
C ALA A 177 -4.58 -0.99 0.04
N ASN A 178 -5.17 -2.17 -0.05
CA ASN A 178 -4.47 -3.41 -0.39
C ASN A 178 -4.71 -3.75 -1.87
N TRP A 179 -3.63 -3.81 -2.68
CA TRP A 179 -3.74 -4.20 -4.09
C TRP A 179 -4.12 -5.66 -4.23
N SER A 180 -5.39 -5.89 -4.49
CA SER A 180 -5.97 -7.20 -4.77
C SER A 180 -6.16 -7.38 -6.30
N ALA A 181 -7.07 -8.22 -6.70
CA ALA A 181 -7.36 -8.51 -8.09
C ALA A 181 -8.79 -9.04 -8.25
N ARG A 182 -9.45 -8.82 -9.40
CA ARG A 182 -10.77 -9.41 -9.72
C ARG A 182 -10.75 -10.94 -9.58
N VAL A 183 -9.64 -11.57 -9.95
CA VAL A 183 -9.48 -13.03 -9.85
C VAL A 183 -9.46 -13.57 -8.41
N SER A 184 -9.47 -12.69 -7.39
CA SER A 184 -9.64 -13.06 -5.98
C SER A 184 -11.11 -13.31 -5.58
N SER A 185 -12.06 -12.90 -6.41
CA SER A 185 -13.47 -13.20 -6.20
C SER A 185 -13.75 -14.67 -6.49
N ILE A 186 -14.33 -15.36 -5.52
CA ILE A 186 -14.75 -16.77 -5.68
C ILE A 186 -15.98 -16.83 -6.56
N GLY A 187 -16.93 -15.89 -6.35
CA GLY A 187 -18.18 -15.85 -7.13
C GLY A 187 -17.99 -15.50 -8.60
N ASP A 188 -16.96 -14.70 -8.94
CA ASP A 188 -16.62 -14.30 -10.31
C ASP A 188 -15.67 -15.30 -11.02
N ASN A 189 -15.31 -16.40 -10.35
CA ASN A 189 -14.34 -17.36 -10.85
C ASN A 189 -14.95 -18.38 -11.83
N GLY A 190 -15.13 -17.99 -13.09
CA GLY A 190 -15.56 -18.89 -14.17
C GLY A 190 -14.42 -19.60 -14.93
N LEU A 191 -13.16 -19.13 -14.80
CA LEU A 191 -12.05 -19.62 -15.60
C LEU A 191 -11.14 -20.63 -14.90
N GLY A 192 -11.07 -20.61 -13.56
CA GLY A 192 -10.11 -21.43 -12.81
C GLY A 192 -8.65 -21.04 -13.07
N GLY A 193 -7.71 -21.96 -12.80
CA GLY A 193 -6.28 -21.74 -12.93
C GLY A 193 -5.73 -20.71 -11.92
N TRP A 194 -4.42 -20.43 -11.99
CA TRP A 194 -3.71 -19.48 -11.12
C TRP A 194 -3.97 -19.74 -9.63
N HIS A 195 -3.93 -21.01 -9.24
CA HIS A 195 -4.36 -21.46 -7.92
C HIS A 195 -3.70 -20.71 -6.78
N SER A 196 -2.36 -20.59 -6.81
CA SER A 196 -1.59 -19.88 -5.79
C SER A 196 -1.96 -18.40 -5.73
N TYR A 197 -2.07 -17.75 -6.89
CA TYR A 197 -2.34 -16.31 -6.94
C TYR A 197 -3.76 -15.98 -6.50
N ARG A 198 -4.78 -16.66 -7.07
CA ARG A 198 -6.19 -16.46 -6.68
C ARG A 198 -6.37 -16.68 -5.19
N ALA A 199 -5.92 -17.82 -4.66
CA ALA A 199 -6.05 -18.14 -3.24
C ALA A 199 -5.36 -17.10 -2.35
N SER A 200 -4.15 -16.65 -2.70
CA SER A 200 -3.45 -15.62 -1.92
C SER A 200 -4.18 -14.27 -1.93
N LYS A 201 -4.78 -13.88 -3.06
CA LYS A 201 -5.53 -12.62 -3.16
C LYS A 201 -6.92 -12.72 -2.47
N THR A 202 -7.57 -13.88 -2.51
CA THR A 202 -8.76 -14.15 -1.70
C THR A 202 -8.46 -14.08 -0.20
N ALA A 203 -7.32 -14.64 0.23
CA ALA A 203 -6.87 -14.52 1.61
C ALA A 203 -6.60 -13.06 2.00
N LEU A 204 -5.99 -12.25 1.13
CA LEU A 204 -5.81 -10.82 1.36
C LEU A 204 -7.15 -10.10 1.55
N ASN A 205 -8.16 -10.42 0.73
CA ASN A 205 -9.50 -9.86 0.87
C ASN A 205 -10.11 -10.18 2.23
N GLN A 206 -10.03 -11.45 2.66
CA GLN A 206 -10.54 -11.88 3.96
C GLN A 206 -9.81 -11.18 5.12
N LEU A 207 -8.48 -11.07 5.06
CA LEU A 207 -7.67 -10.42 6.09
C LEU A 207 -7.96 -8.92 6.16
N THR A 208 -8.17 -8.25 5.02
CA THR A 208 -8.58 -6.85 4.95
C THR A 208 -9.98 -6.65 5.55
N ARG A 209 -10.93 -7.55 5.26
CA ARG A 209 -12.27 -7.53 5.85
C ARG A 209 -12.23 -7.69 7.37
N ASN A 210 -11.39 -8.60 7.88
CA ASN A 210 -11.21 -8.79 9.31
C ASN A 210 -10.66 -7.51 9.98
N ALA A 211 -9.65 -6.88 9.40
CA ALA A 211 -9.10 -5.63 9.91
C ALA A 211 -10.15 -4.50 9.93
N ALA A 212 -10.93 -4.36 8.87
CA ALA A 212 -12.03 -3.39 8.80
C ALA A 212 -13.08 -3.58 9.92
N ILE A 213 -13.48 -4.83 10.17
CA ILE A 213 -14.40 -5.17 11.25
C ILE A 213 -13.79 -4.88 12.62
N GLU A 214 -12.49 -5.17 12.80
CA GLU A 214 -11.80 -4.86 14.05
C GLU A 214 -11.74 -3.35 14.31
N PHE A 215 -11.42 -2.54 13.30
CA PHE A 215 -11.42 -1.09 13.40
C PHE A 215 -12.80 -0.55 13.74
N ALA A 216 -13.86 -1.05 13.09
CA ALA A 216 -15.22 -0.65 13.36
C ALA A 216 -15.64 -0.97 14.81
N ARG A 217 -15.30 -2.17 15.33
CA ARG A 217 -15.59 -2.57 16.74
C ARG A 217 -14.88 -1.66 17.75
N LYS A 218 -13.67 -1.21 17.43
CA LYS A 218 -12.89 -0.29 18.26
C LYS A 218 -13.30 1.17 18.07
N LYS A 219 -14.33 1.43 17.25
CA LYS A 219 -14.76 2.80 16.86
C LYS A 219 -13.61 3.64 16.31
N THR A 220 -12.75 3.00 15.53
CA THR A 220 -11.56 3.62 14.97
C THR A 220 -11.87 4.01 13.52
N PRO A 221 -11.83 5.29 13.17
CA PRO A 221 -12.13 5.75 11.82
C PRO A 221 -10.93 5.52 10.89
N ILE A 222 -10.70 4.27 10.49
CA ILE A 222 -9.74 3.88 9.46
C ILE A 222 -10.51 3.10 8.39
N VAL A 223 -10.36 3.50 7.13
CA VAL A 223 -10.80 2.70 5.99
C VAL A 223 -9.76 1.64 5.71
N ALA A 224 -10.14 0.36 5.70
CA ALA A 224 -9.30 -0.73 5.19
C ALA A 224 -10.03 -1.38 4.01
N MET A 225 -9.50 -1.22 2.79
CA MET A 225 -10.14 -1.68 1.56
C MET A 225 -9.19 -2.45 0.66
N CYS A 226 -9.74 -3.26 -0.22
CA CYS A 226 -9.03 -3.88 -1.33
C CYS A 226 -9.33 -3.12 -2.63
N VAL A 227 -8.33 -3.04 -3.52
CA VAL A 227 -8.50 -2.42 -4.83
C VAL A 227 -8.01 -3.36 -5.95
N HIS A 228 -8.73 -3.33 -7.08
CA HIS A 228 -8.33 -4.00 -8.31
C HIS A 228 -7.93 -2.96 -9.37
N PRO A 229 -6.66 -2.95 -9.82
CA PRO A 229 -6.15 -1.92 -10.73
C PRO A 229 -6.56 -2.09 -12.20
N GLY A 230 -7.33 -3.12 -12.53
CA GLY A 230 -7.47 -3.59 -13.91
C GLY A 230 -6.25 -4.40 -14.34
N THR A 231 -6.14 -4.70 -15.63
CA THR A 231 -4.94 -5.29 -16.19
C THR A 231 -3.98 -4.19 -16.63
N VAL A 232 -2.84 -4.09 -15.96
CA VAL A 232 -1.88 -3.00 -16.16
C VAL A 232 -0.61 -3.53 -16.79
N ASP A 233 -0.08 -2.84 -17.80
CA ASP A 233 1.18 -3.20 -18.47
C ASP A 233 2.35 -3.00 -17.51
N THR A 234 2.74 -4.07 -16.87
CA THR A 234 3.82 -4.14 -15.89
C THR A 234 4.53 -5.49 -15.99
N LYS A 235 5.64 -5.66 -15.29
CA LYS A 235 6.32 -6.94 -15.16
C LYS A 235 5.42 -8.06 -14.63
N LEU A 236 4.43 -7.74 -13.79
CA LEU A 236 3.49 -8.72 -13.23
C LEU A 236 2.60 -9.33 -14.31
N SER A 237 2.15 -8.54 -15.29
CA SER A 237 1.26 -8.97 -16.37
C SER A 237 1.98 -9.62 -17.56
N GLU A 238 3.32 -9.55 -17.61
CA GLU A 238 4.14 -10.06 -18.70
C GLU A 238 3.79 -11.49 -19.14
N PRO A 239 3.50 -12.44 -18.23
CA PRO A 239 3.19 -13.82 -18.63
C PRO A 239 1.90 -13.97 -19.45
N PHE A 240 0.98 -13.01 -19.37
CA PHE A 240 -0.35 -13.14 -19.98
C PHE A 240 -0.82 -11.91 -20.79
N LYS A 241 -0.09 -10.79 -20.75
CA LYS A 241 -0.53 -9.52 -21.37
C LYS A 241 -0.81 -9.63 -22.87
N LYS A 242 -0.17 -10.58 -23.58
CA LYS A 242 -0.41 -10.82 -25.01
C LYS A 242 -1.83 -11.31 -25.31
N ASN A 243 -2.52 -11.86 -24.32
CA ASN A 243 -3.89 -12.36 -24.44
C ASN A 243 -4.93 -11.30 -23.97
N VAL A 244 -4.49 -10.12 -23.57
CA VAL A 244 -5.37 -9.05 -23.10
C VAL A 244 -5.71 -8.14 -24.28
N PRO A 245 -7.00 -7.87 -24.54
CA PRO A 245 -7.39 -6.90 -25.56
C PRO A 245 -6.72 -5.53 -25.27
N PRO A 246 -6.21 -4.83 -26.30
CA PRO A 246 -5.47 -3.57 -26.10
C PRO A 246 -6.24 -2.52 -25.29
N GLU A 247 -7.55 -2.44 -25.48
CA GLU A 247 -8.42 -1.51 -24.75
C GLU A 247 -8.62 -1.86 -23.27
N LYS A 248 -8.23 -3.08 -22.85
CA LYS A 248 -8.27 -3.56 -21.46
C LYS A 248 -6.89 -3.63 -20.80
N LEU A 249 -5.83 -3.26 -21.53
CA LEU A 249 -4.48 -3.19 -21.02
C LEU A 249 -4.12 -1.74 -20.72
N PHE A 250 -4.11 -1.39 -19.44
CA PHE A 250 -3.92 -0.01 -19.00
C PHE A 250 -2.45 0.33 -18.78
N THR A 251 -2.13 1.62 -18.92
CA THR A 251 -0.86 2.16 -18.41
C THR A 251 -0.91 2.25 -16.88
N SER A 252 0.25 2.21 -16.23
CA SER A 252 0.33 2.43 -14.77
C SER A 252 -0.23 3.81 -14.39
N GLU A 253 0.02 4.83 -15.21
CA GLU A 253 -0.47 6.19 -14.99
C GLU A 253 -2.01 6.26 -14.97
N TYR A 254 -2.66 5.70 -15.97
CA TYR A 254 -4.13 5.66 -16.03
C TYR A 254 -4.72 4.91 -14.84
N SER A 255 -4.22 3.69 -14.60
CA SER A 255 -4.73 2.83 -13.53
C SER A 255 -4.58 3.48 -12.15
N ILE A 256 -3.42 4.03 -11.84
CA ILE A 256 -3.16 4.69 -10.54
C ILE A 256 -4.03 5.94 -10.39
N ARG A 257 -4.15 6.77 -11.42
CA ARG A 257 -5.03 7.95 -11.37
C ARG A 257 -6.47 7.56 -11.02
N ARG A 258 -7.02 6.54 -11.69
CA ARG A 258 -8.37 6.04 -11.43
C ARG A 258 -8.52 5.48 -10.00
N LEU A 259 -7.55 4.68 -9.54
CA LEU A 259 -7.57 4.15 -8.18
C LEU A 259 -7.48 5.26 -7.13
N LEU A 260 -6.70 6.30 -7.37
CA LEU A 260 -6.59 7.42 -6.44
C LEU A 260 -7.89 8.22 -6.33
N GLU A 261 -8.69 8.30 -7.41
CA GLU A 261 -10.05 8.87 -7.35
C GLU A 261 -10.96 8.04 -6.43
N VAL A 262 -10.92 6.71 -6.55
CA VAL A 262 -11.69 5.78 -5.69
C VAL A 262 -11.21 5.84 -4.24
N ILE A 263 -9.89 5.80 -4.01
CA ILE A 263 -9.29 5.82 -2.66
C ILE A 263 -9.53 7.19 -1.99
N GLY A 264 -9.43 8.28 -2.75
CA GLY A 264 -9.61 9.63 -2.22
C GLY A 264 -11.04 9.93 -1.76
N SER A 265 -12.04 9.27 -2.37
CA SER A 265 -13.45 9.35 -1.98
C SER A 265 -13.89 8.31 -0.94
N ALA A 266 -12.96 7.45 -0.48
CA ALA A 266 -13.32 6.31 0.36
C ALA A 266 -13.83 6.72 1.74
N THR A 267 -14.94 6.10 2.17
CA THR A 267 -15.56 6.27 3.48
C THR A 267 -15.55 4.94 4.26
N VAL A 268 -15.67 5.03 5.58
CA VAL A 268 -15.74 3.84 6.44
C VAL A 268 -17.00 3.03 6.15
N GLU A 269 -18.12 3.72 5.95
CA GLU A 269 -19.45 3.11 5.79
C GLU A 269 -19.57 2.32 4.51
N GLU A 270 -19.04 2.84 3.42
CA GLU A 270 -19.22 2.25 2.10
C GLU A 270 -18.04 1.35 1.70
N HIS A 271 -16.81 1.81 1.91
CA HIS A 271 -15.63 1.21 1.29
C HIS A 271 -14.90 0.23 2.20
N SER A 272 -14.96 0.44 3.55
CA SER A 272 -14.17 -0.37 4.47
C SER A 272 -14.59 -1.85 4.44
N GLY A 273 -13.61 -2.72 4.28
CA GLY A 273 -13.80 -4.17 4.20
C GLY A 273 -14.36 -4.67 2.87
N ASN A 274 -14.31 -3.89 1.79
CA ASN A 274 -14.80 -4.26 0.47
C ASN A 274 -13.70 -4.21 -0.59
N LEU A 275 -13.96 -4.81 -1.75
CA LEU A 275 -13.09 -4.77 -2.93
C LEU A 275 -13.74 -3.91 -4.02
N TYR A 276 -13.01 -2.92 -4.50
CA TYR A 276 -13.43 -2.04 -5.60
C TYR A 276 -12.44 -2.11 -6.75
N ASP A 277 -12.92 -1.96 -7.97
CA ASP A 277 -12.05 -1.82 -9.12
C ASP A 277 -11.68 -0.34 -9.40
N TYR A 278 -10.85 -0.15 -10.42
CA TYR A 278 -10.38 1.17 -10.87
C TYR A 278 -11.50 2.10 -11.37
N ALA A 279 -12.69 1.59 -11.67
CA ALA A 279 -13.86 2.36 -12.05
C ALA A 279 -14.74 2.75 -10.84
N GLY A 280 -14.41 2.25 -9.65
CA GLY A 280 -15.20 2.42 -8.44
C GLY A 280 -16.34 1.42 -8.33
N GLU A 281 -16.33 0.37 -9.15
CA GLU A 281 -17.31 -0.70 -9.07
C GLU A 281 -16.93 -1.73 -8.00
N LYS A 282 -17.90 -2.07 -7.15
CA LYS A 282 -17.70 -3.09 -6.12
C LYS A 282 -17.64 -4.48 -6.75
N ILE A 283 -16.56 -5.21 -6.44
CA ILE A 283 -16.41 -6.62 -6.80
C ILE A 283 -16.85 -7.47 -5.61
N HIS A 284 -17.82 -8.35 -5.83
CA HIS A 284 -18.28 -9.30 -4.81
C HIS A 284 -17.26 -10.44 -4.62
N TRP A 285 -17.25 -10.98 -3.38
CA TRP A 285 -16.31 -12.05 -3.00
C TRP A 285 -16.53 -13.37 -3.73
#